data_c7d24a9ceef10e1b4c6fb6edfbb236c2
#
_entry.id   c7d24a9ceef10e1b4c6fb6edfbb236c2
#
_cell.length_a   1.000
_cell.length_b   1.000
_cell.length_c   1.000
_cell.angle_alpha   90.00
_cell.angle_beta   90.00
_cell.angle_gamma   90.00
#
_symmetry.space_group_name_H-M   'P 1'
#
loop_
_entity.id
_entity.type
_entity.pdbx_description
1 polymer ?
#
loop_
_entity_poly.entity_id
_entity_poly.type
_entity_poly.pdbx_seq_one_letter_code
_entity_poly.pdbx_strand_id
1 'polypeptide(L)'
;MVNEIKTTRVVKIGNRVIGGGNPVLIQSMTNTKTEDVKATVAQIKELERAGCDIIRCAVPTMEAALAFKEIKEAINIPLVADIHFDYRLAIAAMENGADKIRINPGNIGSDEKLRAVVDVAKEYQIPIRVGVNSGSLEKEVLEKYGKVTSEALVESALNNAKLIEDMDYHNLVISIKSSNVMECIKAHEIIATRTDIPLHVGITESGSLISGNIKSSVGLGVILYQGIGDTIRVSLTGNPVEEIKSAKMILKALGLRKGGAEIVSCPTCGRTDIDLIGLEEKVNKLLEEYMELDIKVAVMGCVVNGPGEAREADLGICGGKNAGLIIKKGEIVKRLPESELLMGLKEELDILKAKKASCIL
;
A
#
# COMPACT_ATOMS: atom_id res chain seq x y z
N MET A 1 -8.47 28.11 -12.58
CA MET A 1 -7.05 27.74 -12.57
C MET A 1 -6.96 26.47 -11.75
N VAL A 2 -6.51 25.38 -12.34
CA VAL A 2 -6.19 24.16 -11.58
C VAL A 2 -4.94 24.51 -10.78
N ASN A 3 -5.03 24.53 -9.44
CA ASN A 3 -3.87 24.75 -8.60
C ASN A 3 -2.87 23.61 -8.87
N GLU A 4 -1.63 23.96 -9.16
CA GLU A 4 -0.59 22.98 -9.47
C GLU A 4 -0.24 22.17 -8.22
N ILE A 5 -0.25 20.85 -8.35
CA ILE A 5 0.15 19.93 -7.27
C ILE A 5 1.65 20.09 -7.05
N LYS A 6 2.04 20.34 -5.80
CA LYS A 6 3.45 20.51 -5.44
C LYS A 6 4.17 19.16 -5.45
N THR A 7 5.36 19.13 -6.01
CA THR A 7 6.28 18.00 -5.82
C THR A 7 6.66 17.91 -4.34
N THR A 8 6.47 16.76 -3.74
CA THR A 8 6.77 16.55 -2.33
C THR A 8 8.27 16.50 -2.07
N ARG A 9 8.71 16.97 -0.89
CA ARG A 9 10.11 16.85 -0.45
C ARG A 9 10.50 15.40 -0.22
N VAL A 10 11.79 15.09 -0.30
CA VAL A 10 12.31 13.74 -0.04
C VAL A 10 12.42 13.48 1.45
N VAL A 11 11.90 12.35 1.92
CA VAL A 11 12.00 11.86 3.29
C VAL A 11 12.55 10.44 3.30
N LYS A 12 13.59 10.21 4.12
CA LYS A 12 14.19 8.89 4.32
C LYS A 12 13.55 8.21 5.53
N ILE A 13 13.18 6.93 5.37
CA ILE A 13 12.60 6.11 6.42
C ILE A 13 13.40 4.80 6.48
N GLY A 14 14.32 4.67 7.41
CA GLY A 14 15.27 3.55 7.45
C GLY A 14 16.02 3.40 6.12
N ASN A 15 15.86 2.26 5.45
CA ASN A 15 16.45 1.97 4.14
C ASN A 15 15.54 2.33 2.94
N ARG A 16 14.44 3.03 3.16
CA ARG A 16 13.49 3.48 2.13
C ARG A 16 13.49 5.00 1.99
N VAL A 17 13.06 5.45 0.82
CA VAL A 17 12.92 6.88 0.50
C VAL A 17 11.53 7.11 -0.09
N ILE A 18 10.87 8.18 0.32
CA ILE A 18 9.55 8.61 -0.18
C ILE A 18 9.59 10.08 -0.60
N GLY A 19 8.59 10.52 -1.35
CA GLY A 19 8.54 11.90 -1.86
C GLY A 19 9.49 12.12 -3.03
N GLY A 20 9.52 13.32 -3.58
CA GLY A 20 10.42 13.70 -4.67
C GLY A 20 10.25 12.90 -5.96
N GLY A 21 9.07 12.34 -6.22
CA GLY A 21 8.84 11.49 -7.39
C GLY A 21 9.33 10.03 -7.24
N ASN A 22 9.75 9.64 -6.04
CA ASN A 22 10.07 8.22 -5.77
C ASN A 22 8.81 7.34 -5.85
N PRO A 23 8.96 6.03 -6.09
CA PRO A 23 7.83 5.10 -6.16
C PRO A 23 6.97 5.12 -4.90
N VAL A 24 5.65 5.01 -5.07
CA VAL A 24 4.70 4.92 -3.96
C VAL A 24 4.90 3.63 -3.18
N LEU A 25 5.13 3.73 -1.88
CA LEU A 25 5.40 2.58 -1.01
C LEU A 25 4.14 2.10 -0.28
N ILE A 26 4.04 0.79 -0.10
CA ILE A 26 2.97 0.13 0.65
C ILE A 26 3.36 0.01 2.11
N GLN A 27 2.57 0.63 2.99
CA GLN A 27 2.68 0.46 4.43
C GLN A 27 1.51 -0.39 4.94
N SER A 28 1.78 -1.37 5.81
CA SER A 28 0.77 -2.09 6.57
C SER A 28 0.98 -1.92 8.07
N MET A 29 0.19 -2.60 8.87
CA MET A 29 0.25 -2.55 10.33
C MET A 29 0.02 -3.94 10.90
N THR A 30 0.81 -4.32 11.90
CA THR A 30 0.61 -5.56 12.65
C THR A 30 -0.68 -5.50 13.47
N ASN A 31 -1.31 -6.63 13.69
CA ASN A 31 -2.43 -6.81 14.62
C ASN A 31 -2.07 -7.69 15.83
N THR A 32 -0.80 -8.05 15.95
CA THR A 32 -0.24 -8.70 17.13
C THR A 32 -0.03 -7.69 18.26
N LYS A 33 0.10 -8.17 19.48
CA LYS A 33 0.61 -7.37 20.59
C LYS A 33 2.10 -7.16 20.38
N THR A 34 2.55 -5.90 20.35
CA THR A 34 3.93 -5.55 19.97
C THR A 34 4.97 -6.10 20.95
N GLU A 35 4.61 -6.22 22.24
CA GLU A 35 5.42 -6.84 23.28
C GLU A 35 5.62 -8.36 23.08
N ASP A 36 4.75 -9.04 22.30
CA ASP A 36 5.00 -10.39 21.82
C ASP A 36 5.91 -10.31 20.58
N VAL A 37 7.20 -10.18 20.82
CA VAL A 37 8.23 -10.03 19.77
C VAL A 37 8.17 -11.18 18.77
N LYS A 38 8.02 -12.43 19.26
CA LYS A 38 8.03 -13.62 18.39
C LYS A 38 6.85 -13.60 17.41
N ALA A 39 5.66 -13.37 17.90
CA ALA A 39 4.45 -13.29 17.07
C ALA A 39 4.52 -12.10 16.10
N THR A 40 4.98 -10.94 16.59
CA THR A 40 5.09 -9.71 15.80
C THR A 40 6.12 -9.87 14.67
N VAL A 41 7.30 -10.40 14.94
CA VAL A 41 8.32 -10.67 13.92
C VAL A 41 7.83 -11.69 12.89
N ALA A 42 7.15 -12.76 13.32
CA ALA A 42 6.58 -13.74 12.41
C ALA A 42 5.59 -13.12 11.43
N GLN A 43 4.67 -12.27 11.94
CA GLN A 43 3.70 -11.56 11.12
C GLN A 43 4.39 -10.54 10.18
N ILE A 44 5.38 -9.78 10.67
CA ILE A 44 6.12 -8.82 9.82
C ILE A 44 6.80 -9.55 8.66
N LYS A 45 7.44 -10.69 8.90
CA LYS A 45 8.08 -11.49 7.84
C LYS A 45 7.07 -12.04 6.82
N GLU A 46 5.87 -12.37 7.25
CA GLU A 46 4.78 -12.75 6.35
C GLU A 46 4.37 -11.56 5.46
N LEU A 47 4.17 -10.39 6.07
CA LEU A 47 3.82 -9.15 5.36
C LEU A 47 4.94 -8.68 4.42
N GLU A 48 6.20 -8.81 4.82
CA GLU A 48 7.36 -8.51 3.98
C GLU A 48 7.38 -9.41 2.73
N ARG A 49 7.16 -10.72 2.90
CA ARG A 49 7.04 -11.68 1.77
C ARG A 49 5.87 -11.35 0.85
N ALA A 50 4.76 -10.84 1.39
CA ALA A 50 3.63 -10.37 0.59
C ALA A 50 3.94 -9.09 -0.21
N GLY A 51 5.02 -8.36 0.14
CA GLY A 51 5.48 -7.15 -0.52
C GLY A 51 5.16 -5.85 0.20
N CYS A 52 5.04 -5.90 1.54
CA CYS A 52 5.02 -4.73 2.40
C CYS A 52 6.36 -4.00 2.33
N ASP A 53 6.35 -2.69 2.11
CA ASP A 53 7.57 -1.90 2.03
C ASP A 53 7.94 -1.25 3.38
N ILE A 54 6.95 -0.96 4.24
CA ILE A 54 7.09 -0.31 5.55
C ILE A 54 6.07 -0.93 6.51
N ILE A 55 6.49 -1.29 7.71
CA ILE A 55 5.59 -1.86 8.71
C ILE A 55 5.37 -0.92 9.88
N ARG A 56 4.15 -0.87 10.43
CA ARG A 56 3.78 -0.11 11.61
C ARG A 56 3.32 -1.04 12.72
N CYS A 57 3.81 -0.79 13.94
CA CYS A 57 3.39 -1.47 15.16
C CYS A 57 2.78 -0.48 16.15
N ALA A 58 1.74 -0.89 16.86
CA ALA A 58 1.17 -0.08 17.95
C ALA A 58 2.11 -0.07 19.16
N VAL A 59 2.22 1.07 19.83
CA VAL A 59 3.04 1.22 21.04
C VAL A 59 2.16 1.74 22.18
N PRO A 60 1.33 0.87 22.79
CA PRO A 60 0.45 1.27 23.89
C PRO A 60 1.15 1.31 25.25
N THR A 61 2.26 0.62 25.43
CA THR A 61 2.98 0.46 26.69
C THR A 61 4.49 0.64 26.54
N MET A 62 5.21 0.77 27.65
CA MET A 62 6.67 0.86 27.64
C MET A 62 7.30 -0.46 27.18
N GLU A 63 6.71 -1.59 27.57
CA GLU A 63 7.16 -2.92 27.12
C GLU A 63 7.11 -3.02 25.59
N ALA A 64 6.02 -2.52 24.97
CA ALA A 64 5.92 -2.47 23.53
C ALA A 64 6.98 -1.56 22.89
N ALA A 65 7.30 -0.42 23.50
CA ALA A 65 8.36 0.47 23.01
C ALA A 65 9.76 -0.17 23.09
N LEU A 66 10.07 -0.86 24.18
CA LEU A 66 11.34 -1.57 24.37
C LEU A 66 11.49 -2.78 23.42
N ALA A 67 10.38 -3.45 23.08
CA ALA A 67 10.37 -4.56 22.13
C ALA A 67 10.83 -4.16 20.71
N PHE A 68 10.80 -2.89 20.38
CA PHE A 68 11.23 -2.39 19.07
C PHE A 68 12.67 -2.79 18.73
N LYS A 69 13.57 -2.86 19.72
CA LYS A 69 14.96 -3.24 19.49
C LYS A 69 15.07 -4.64 18.89
N GLU A 70 14.48 -5.63 19.55
CA GLU A 70 14.52 -7.03 19.09
C GLU A 70 13.76 -7.21 17.78
N ILE A 71 12.61 -6.53 17.62
CA ILE A 71 11.84 -6.55 16.37
C ILE A 71 12.67 -5.99 15.22
N LYS A 72 13.31 -4.83 15.41
CA LYS A 72 14.13 -4.16 14.39
C LYS A 72 15.30 -5.01 13.93
N GLU A 73 15.98 -5.69 14.85
CA GLU A 73 17.10 -6.60 14.54
C GLU A 73 16.68 -7.82 13.72
N ALA A 74 15.39 -8.22 13.80
CA ALA A 74 14.86 -9.43 13.18
C ALA A 74 14.18 -9.22 11.81
N ILE A 75 14.01 -7.97 11.34
CA ILE A 75 13.27 -7.62 10.11
C ILE A 75 14.13 -6.78 9.16
N ASN A 76 13.74 -6.73 7.86
CA ASN A 76 14.52 -6.00 6.84
C ASN A 76 13.85 -4.70 6.38
N ILE A 77 12.57 -4.51 6.66
CA ILE A 77 11.80 -3.32 6.27
C ILE A 77 11.75 -2.28 7.38
N PRO A 78 11.56 -0.98 7.06
CA PRO A 78 11.44 0.05 8.08
C PRO A 78 10.31 -0.18 9.06
N LEU A 79 10.59 0.07 10.35
CA LEU A 79 9.68 -0.10 11.47
C LEU A 79 9.13 1.24 11.94
N VAL A 80 7.81 1.39 11.98
CA VAL A 80 7.12 2.61 12.39
C VAL A 80 6.42 2.42 13.72
N ALA A 81 6.69 3.29 14.69
CA ALA A 81 6.00 3.31 15.97
C ALA A 81 4.73 4.16 15.90
N ASP A 82 3.59 3.60 16.31
CA ASP A 82 2.28 4.29 16.37
C ASP A 82 1.97 4.67 17.81
N ILE A 83 2.14 5.94 18.13
CA ILE A 83 1.95 6.49 19.47
C ILE A 83 0.70 7.38 19.50
N HIS A 84 -0.17 7.18 20.50
CA HIS A 84 -1.42 7.94 20.60
C HIS A 84 -1.36 9.10 21.60
N PHE A 85 -0.82 8.90 22.80
CA PHE A 85 -0.95 9.87 23.91
C PHE A 85 0.36 10.13 24.66
N ASP A 86 1.11 9.09 25.01
CA ASP A 86 2.29 9.24 25.88
C ASP A 86 3.56 9.51 25.10
N TYR A 87 4.08 10.73 25.22
CA TYR A 87 5.33 11.18 24.58
C TYR A 87 6.55 10.32 24.94
N ARG A 88 6.58 9.73 26.15
CA ARG A 88 7.69 8.90 26.63
C ARG A 88 7.80 7.61 25.81
N LEU A 89 6.66 7.09 25.33
CA LEU A 89 6.64 5.91 24.46
C LEU A 89 7.23 6.24 23.07
N ALA A 90 7.02 7.47 22.57
CA ALA A 90 7.62 7.93 21.33
C ALA A 90 9.15 7.99 21.45
N ILE A 91 9.64 8.57 22.53
CA ILE A 91 11.08 8.64 22.82
C ILE A 91 11.68 7.26 22.93
N ALA A 92 11.11 6.39 23.79
CA ALA A 92 11.60 5.04 23.99
C ALA A 92 11.59 4.21 22.69
N ALA A 93 10.56 4.33 21.84
CA ALA A 93 10.51 3.64 20.56
C ALA A 93 11.61 4.12 19.58
N MET A 94 11.92 5.42 19.55
CA MET A 94 13.00 5.97 18.72
C MET A 94 14.37 5.48 19.19
N GLU A 95 14.64 5.51 20.50
CA GLU A 95 15.86 5.00 21.11
C GLU A 95 16.05 3.48 20.91
N ASN A 96 14.96 2.75 20.70
CA ASN A 96 14.96 1.31 20.45
C ASN A 96 14.78 0.93 18.96
N GLY A 97 15.06 1.85 18.03
CA GLY A 97 15.23 1.52 16.61
C GLY A 97 14.01 1.72 15.73
N ALA A 98 13.02 2.53 16.14
CA ALA A 98 11.97 2.97 15.21
C ALA A 98 12.57 3.83 14.09
N ASP A 99 12.24 3.52 12.83
CA ASP A 99 12.69 4.30 11.67
C ASP A 99 11.76 5.50 11.36
N LYS A 100 10.60 5.53 11.95
CA LYS A 100 9.61 6.62 11.89
C LYS A 100 8.67 6.51 13.07
N ILE A 101 8.18 7.63 13.56
CA ILE A 101 7.06 7.65 14.50
C ILE A 101 5.80 8.22 13.86
N ARG A 102 4.63 7.80 14.33
CA ARG A 102 3.35 8.42 14.03
C ARG A 102 2.75 8.96 15.31
N ILE A 103 2.46 10.23 15.32
CA ILE A 103 1.79 10.92 16.41
C ILE A 103 0.65 11.80 15.89
N ASN A 104 -0.26 12.19 16.78
CA ASN A 104 -1.09 13.37 16.61
C ASN A 104 -0.60 14.39 17.66
N PRO A 105 0.05 15.49 17.24
CA PRO A 105 0.59 16.50 18.18
C PRO A 105 -0.45 16.98 19.19
N GLY A 106 -1.71 17.18 18.78
CA GLY A 106 -2.80 17.57 19.66
C GLY A 106 -3.10 16.57 20.80
N ASN A 107 -2.70 15.30 20.66
CA ASN A 107 -2.93 14.26 21.67
C ASN A 107 -1.71 14.05 22.60
N ILE A 108 -0.54 14.57 22.23
CA ILE A 108 0.71 14.40 23.03
C ILE A 108 0.69 15.22 24.31
N GLY A 109 -0.08 16.29 24.32
CA GLY A 109 -0.27 17.15 25.50
C GLY A 109 0.39 18.52 25.33
N SER A 110 1.31 18.91 26.25
CA SER A 110 1.89 20.25 26.19
C SER A 110 3.01 20.40 25.16
N ASP A 111 3.33 21.66 24.82
CA ASP A 111 4.41 21.98 23.89
C ASP A 111 5.78 21.47 24.38
N GLU A 112 6.01 21.42 25.69
CA GLU A 112 7.25 20.87 26.25
C GLU A 112 7.39 19.37 25.97
N LYS A 113 6.27 18.62 26.05
CA LYS A 113 6.26 17.18 25.74
C LYS A 113 6.48 16.93 24.25
N LEU A 114 5.82 17.74 23.41
CA LEU A 114 6.02 17.66 21.96
C LEU A 114 7.47 18.02 21.59
N ARG A 115 8.03 19.07 22.22
CA ARG A 115 9.44 19.46 22.03
C ARG A 115 10.40 18.34 22.41
N ALA A 116 10.18 17.64 23.54
CA ALA A 116 11.00 16.50 23.93
C ALA A 116 10.99 15.37 22.87
N VAL A 117 9.84 15.10 22.25
CA VAL A 117 9.76 14.14 21.14
C VAL A 117 10.52 14.63 19.90
N VAL A 118 10.36 15.91 19.55
CA VAL A 118 11.03 16.52 18.39
C VAL A 118 12.53 16.55 18.57
N ASP A 119 13.04 16.85 19.78
CA ASP A 119 14.47 16.88 20.06
C ASP A 119 15.12 15.52 19.88
N VAL A 120 14.49 14.45 20.36
CA VAL A 120 14.96 13.07 20.12
C VAL A 120 14.84 12.69 18.64
N ALA A 121 13.75 13.08 17.96
CA ALA A 121 13.61 12.85 16.53
C ALA A 121 14.70 13.56 15.70
N LYS A 122 15.14 14.77 16.12
CA LYS A 122 16.29 15.50 15.54
C LYS A 122 17.60 14.74 15.74
N GLU A 123 17.85 14.27 16.96
CA GLU A 123 19.07 13.55 17.33
C GLU A 123 19.24 12.29 16.47
N TYR A 124 18.18 11.50 16.35
CA TYR A 124 18.20 10.25 15.60
C TYR A 124 17.81 10.41 14.11
N GLN A 125 17.47 11.62 13.66
CA GLN A 125 17.01 11.96 12.30
C GLN A 125 15.77 11.13 11.86
N ILE A 126 14.86 10.86 12.78
CA ILE A 126 13.68 10.01 12.59
C ILE A 126 12.50 10.86 12.12
N PRO A 127 11.93 10.59 10.92
CA PRO A 127 10.78 11.32 10.44
C PRO A 127 9.54 11.14 11.33
N ILE A 128 8.81 12.24 11.50
CA ILE A 128 7.56 12.27 12.26
C ILE A 128 6.39 12.30 11.28
N ARG A 129 5.47 11.34 11.39
CA ARG A 129 4.21 11.41 10.69
C ARG A 129 3.13 12.04 11.56
N VAL A 130 2.65 13.17 11.12
CA VAL A 130 1.46 13.84 11.65
C VAL A 130 0.22 13.13 11.12
N GLY A 131 -0.58 12.54 12.00
CA GLY A 131 -1.76 11.77 11.62
C GLY A 131 -3.05 12.43 12.07
N VAL A 132 -3.85 12.91 11.13
CA VAL A 132 -5.21 13.44 11.38
C VAL A 132 -6.26 12.48 10.89
N ASN A 133 -7.24 12.20 11.72
CA ASN A 133 -8.40 11.37 11.39
C ASN A 133 -9.69 12.17 11.63
N SER A 134 -10.74 11.87 10.87
CA SER A 134 -12.05 12.51 11.03
C SER A 134 -12.63 12.40 12.45
N GLY A 135 -12.30 11.35 13.18
CA GLY A 135 -12.75 11.14 14.58
C GLY A 135 -11.89 11.82 15.65
N SER A 136 -10.83 12.57 15.29
CA SER A 136 -9.88 13.15 16.26
C SER A 136 -9.46 14.58 15.89
N LEU A 137 -10.37 15.37 15.31
CA LEU A 137 -10.15 16.79 15.06
C LEU A 137 -10.16 17.58 16.38
N GLU A 138 -9.34 18.62 16.44
CA GLU A 138 -9.29 19.57 17.53
C GLU A 138 -10.63 20.29 17.68
N LYS A 139 -10.97 20.63 18.94
CA LYS A 139 -12.25 21.22 19.29
C LYS A 139 -12.44 22.59 18.60
N GLU A 140 -11.40 23.39 18.54
CA GLU A 140 -11.40 24.72 17.91
C GLU A 140 -11.68 24.62 16.39
N VAL A 141 -11.11 23.59 15.73
CA VAL A 141 -11.38 23.35 14.30
C VAL A 141 -12.81 22.89 14.09
N LEU A 142 -13.32 22.00 14.94
CA LEU A 142 -14.72 21.56 14.87
C LEU A 142 -15.71 22.69 15.13
N GLU A 143 -15.45 23.59 16.09
CA GLU A 143 -16.28 24.75 16.37
C GLU A 143 -16.29 25.72 15.17
N LYS A 144 -15.15 25.93 14.52
CA LYS A 144 -15.02 26.81 13.32
C LYS A 144 -15.83 26.30 12.13
N TYR A 145 -15.80 25.01 11.85
CA TYR A 145 -16.42 24.40 10.68
C TYR A 145 -17.81 23.81 10.94
N GLY A 146 -18.23 23.70 12.21
CA GLY A 146 -19.51 23.14 12.64
C GLY A 146 -19.65 21.63 12.46
N LYS A 147 -18.79 21.00 11.64
CA LYS A 147 -18.75 19.57 11.35
C LYS A 147 -17.38 19.17 10.77
N VAL A 148 -17.16 17.88 10.63
CA VAL A 148 -16.01 17.35 9.86
C VAL A 148 -16.19 17.70 8.38
N THR A 149 -15.21 18.36 7.80
CA THR A 149 -15.15 18.69 6.37
C THR A 149 -13.73 18.45 5.86
N SER A 150 -13.58 18.39 4.54
CA SER A 150 -12.25 18.26 3.91
C SER A 150 -11.33 19.43 4.29
N GLU A 151 -11.87 20.65 4.36
CA GLU A 151 -11.15 21.85 4.75
C GLU A 151 -10.72 21.82 6.22
N ALA A 152 -11.58 21.31 7.12
CA ALA A 152 -11.26 21.13 8.54
C ALA A 152 -10.12 20.12 8.74
N LEU A 153 -10.16 19.00 8.02
CA LEU A 153 -9.10 17.97 8.05
C LEU A 153 -7.76 18.53 7.57
N VAL A 154 -7.78 19.33 6.51
CA VAL A 154 -6.57 19.96 5.97
C VAL A 154 -6.02 21.02 6.92
N GLU A 155 -6.87 21.87 7.48
CA GLU A 155 -6.44 22.89 8.46
C GLU A 155 -5.81 22.24 9.69
N SER A 156 -6.45 21.21 10.26
CA SER A 156 -5.89 20.45 11.38
C SER A 156 -4.51 19.86 11.01
N ALA A 157 -4.39 19.24 9.84
CA ALA A 157 -3.14 18.63 9.41
C ALA A 157 -1.99 19.65 9.24
N LEU A 158 -2.28 20.79 8.64
CA LEU A 158 -1.30 21.86 8.44
C LEU A 158 -0.91 22.55 9.76
N ASN A 159 -1.87 22.79 10.65
CA ASN A 159 -1.61 23.35 11.97
C ASN A 159 -0.69 22.43 12.80
N ASN A 160 -1.00 21.12 12.82
CA ASN A 160 -0.19 20.15 13.53
C ASN A 160 1.23 19.98 12.91
N ALA A 161 1.36 20.05 11.60
CA ALA A 161 2.66 20.05 10.94
C ALA A 161 3.46 21.31 11.29
N LYS A 162 2.80 22.47 11.25
CA LYS A 162 3.41 23.76 11.60
C LYS A 162 3.94 23.79 13.04
N LEU A 163 3.24 23.22 14.01
CA LEU A 163 3.74 23.12 15.39
C LEU A 163 5.12 22.47 15.47
N ILE A 164 5.38 21.46 14.64
CA ILE A 164 6.68 20.78 14.60
C ILE A 164 7.69 21.58 13.77
N GLU A 165 7.26 22.18 12.65
CA GLU A 165 8.14 23.04 11.84
C GLU A 165 8.59 24.29 12.60
N ASP A 166 7.74 24.88 13.46
CA ASP A 166 8.07 25.99 14.35
C ASP A 166 9.11 25.60 15.45
N MET A 167 9.31 24.28 15.66
CA MET A 167 10.40 23.73 16.47
C MET A 167 11.67 23.45 15.64
N ASP A 168 11.75 23.97 14.40
CA ASP A 168 12.86 23.76 13.46
C ASP A 168 13.09 22.29 13.12
N TYR A 169 12.00 21.54 12.81
CA TYR A 169 12.07 20.16 12.35
C TYR A 169 11.19 19.93 11.13
N HIS A 170 11.82 19.61 9.99
CA HIS A 170 11.17 19.54 8.70
C HIS A 170 11.08 18.12 8.13
N ASN A 171 11.60 17.11 8.84
CA ASN A 171 11.53 15.71 8.41
C ASN A 171 10.15 15.11 8.74
N LEU A 172 9.13 15.53 7.98
CA LEU A 172 7.73 15.29 8.25
C LEU A 172 7.05 14.49 7.14
N VAL A 173 5.99 13.80 7.53
CA VAL A 173 5.00 13.16 6.66
C VAL A 173 3.62 13.52 7.19
N ILE A 174 2.66 13.80 6.32
CA ILE A 174 1.27 14.05 6.74
C ILE A 174 0.40 12.85 6.34
N SER A 175 -0.57 12.49 7.19
CA SER A 175 -1.65 11.60 6.82
C SER A 175 -3.00 12.17 7.23
N ILE A 176 -3.90 12.28 6.27
CA ILE A 176 -5.31 12.62 6.48
C ILE A 176 -6.13 11.37 6.18
N LYS A 177 -7.03 10.99 7.09
CA LYS A 177 -7.89 9.83 6.92
C LYS A 177 -9.34 10.15 7.25
N SER A 178 -10.23 9.73 6.38
CA SER A 178 -11.68 9.75 6.57
C SER A 178 -12.26 8.41 6.13
N SER A 179 -13.36 7.99 6.76
CA SER A 179 -14.20 6.88 6.30
C SER A 179 -15.08 7.27 5.12
N ASN A 180 -15.30 8.57 4.91
CA ASN A 180 -15.95 9.13 3.74
C ASN A 180 -14.93 9.30 2.61
N VAL A 181 -15.10 8.51 1.54
CA VAL A 181 -14.16 8.48 0.40
C VAL A 181 -14.06 9.84 -0.28
N MET A 182 -15.19 10.52 -0.51
CA MET A 182 -15.20 11.82 -1.21
C MET A 182 -14.56 12.94 -0.40
N GLU A 183 -14.77 12.95 0.94
CA GLU A 183 -14.08 13.88 1.83
C GLU A 183 -12.57 13.64 1.84
N CYS A 184 -12.16 12.36 1.85
CA CYS A 184 -10.76 11.99 1.82
C CYS A 184 -10.09 12.45 0.52
N ILE A 185 -10.71 12.21 -0.65
CA ILE A 185 -10.22 12.67 -1.95
C ILE A 185 -10.06 14.19 -1.94
N LYS A 186 -11.14 14.93 -1.61
CA LYS A 186 -11.11 16.38 -1.60
C LYS A 186 -10.08 16.98 -0.64
N ALA A 187 -9.91 16.37 0.54
CA ALA A 187 -8.86 16.78 1.49
C ALA A 187 -7.45 16.63 0.89
N HIS A 188 -7.20 15.54 0.15
CA HIS A 188 -5.91 15.34 -0.50
C HIS A 188 -5.68 16.28 -1.69
N GLU A 189 -6.71 16.59 -2.45
CA GLU A 189 -6.65 17.62 -3.52
C GLU A 189 -6.29 19.00 -2.95
N ILE A 190 -6.89 19.37 -1.83
CA ILE A 190 -6.62 20.66 -1.19
C ILE A 190 -5.20 20.69 -0.61
N ILE A 191 -4.81 19.67 0.16
CA ILE A 191 -3.52 19.71 0.86
C ILE A 191 -2.33 19.62 -0.11
N ALA A 192 -2.44 18.86 -1.19
CA ALA A 192 -1.38 18.73 -2.19
C ALA A 192 -1.00 20.05 -2.88
N THR A 193 -1.88 21.05 -2.85
CA THR A 193 -1.58 22.41 -3.36
C THR A 193 -1.00 23.35 -2.30
N ARG A 194 -1.06 22.95 -1.01
CA ARG A 194 -0.69 23.83 0.12
C ARG A 194 0.65 23.50 0.73
N THR A 195 1.10 22.24 0.63
CA THR A 195 2.36 21.78 1.23
C THR A 195 3.15 20.91 0.27
N ASP A 196 4.46 20.83 0.49
CA ASP A 196 5.39 19.90 -0.15
C ASP A 196 5.75 18.70 0.78
N ILE A 197 5.10 18.59 1.94
CA ILE A 197 5.32 17.47 2.87
C ILE A 197 4.76 16.19 2.25
N PRO A 198 5.52 15.06 2.21
CA PRO A 198 5.03 13.78 1.70
C PRO A 198 3.74 13.32 2.37
N LEU A 199 2.86 12.72 1.55
CA LEU A 199 1.52 12.33 1.99
C LEU A 199 1.40 10.81 2.12
N HIS A 200 0.89 10.37 3.26
CA HIS A 200 0.48 8.98 3.49
C HIS A 200 -1.03 8.86 3.33
N VAL A 201 -1.45 8.15 2.29
CA VAL A 201 -2.86 8.08 1.88
C VAL A 201 -3.49 6.75 2.29
N GLY A 202 -4.75 6.80 2.69
CA GLY A 202 -5.54 5.61 3.00
C GLY A 202 -6.95 5.97 3.43
N ILE A 203 -7.91 5.10 3.08
CA ILE A 203 -9.27 5.19 3.59
C ILE A 203 -9.33 4.44 4.91
N THR A 204 -9.83 5.08 5.97
CA THR A 204 -9.99 4.43 7.28
C THR A 204 -11.36 3.76 7.41
N GLU A 205 -11.49 2.78 8.30
CA GLU A 205 -12.76 2.11 8.57
C GLU A 205 -13.47 1.61 7.30
N SER A 206 -12.68 1.07 6.38
CA SER A 206 -13.21 0.69 5.06
C SER A 206 -14.16 -0.51 5.12
N GLY A 207 -14.05 -1.36 6.16
CA GLY A 207 -14.93 -2.49 6.40
C GLY A 207 -14.36 -3.83 5.94
N SER A 208 -15.26 -4.75 5.53
CA SER A 208 -14.90 -6.10 5.09
C SER A 208 -14.02 -6.12 3.84
N LEU A 209 -13.48 -7.30 3.51
CA LEU A 209 -12.63 -7.49 2.32
C LEU A 209 -13.27 -6.89 1.06
N ILE A 210 -14.54 -7.17 0.78
CA ILE A 210 -15.22 -6.70 -0.44
C ILE A 210 -15.47 -5.19 -0.36
N SER A 211 -16.20 -4.71 0.65
CA SER A 211 -16.57 -3.29 0.74
C SER A 211 -15.35 -2.40 0.94
N GLY A 212 -14.38 -2.88 1.73
CA GLY A 212 -13.14 -2.16 1.99
C GLY A 212 -12.25 -2.04 0.76
N ASN A 213 -12.18 -3.08 -0.07
CA ASN A 213 -11.47 -3.04 -1.33
C ASN A 213 -12.11 -2.05 -2.31
N ILE A 214 -13.43 -2.04 -2.43
CA ILE A 214 -14.13 -1.09 -3.30
C ILE A 214 -13.84 0.36 -2.85
N LYS A 215 -14.04 0.68 -1.56
CA LYS A 215 -13.78 2.02 -1.03
C LYS A 215 -12.32 2.44 -1.20
N SER A 216 -11.38 1.54 -0.89
CA SER A 216 -9.95 1.81 -1.01
C SER A 216 -9.54 1.99 -2.48
N SER A 217 -10.04 1.16 -3.38
CA SER A 217 -9.75 1.26 -4.82
C SER A 217 -10.26 2.57 -5.40
N VAL A 218 -11.47 2.99 -5.04
CA VAL A 218 -12.02 4.28 -5.50
C VAL A 218 -11.21 5.44 -4.92
N GLY A 219 -11.02 5.47 -3.59
CA GLY A 219 -10.34 6.60 -2.93
C GLY A 219 -8.88 6.71 -3.31
N LEU A 220 -8.10 5.62 -3.17
CA LEU A 220 -6.70 5.59 -3.55
C LEU A 220 -6.51 5.76 -5.06
N GLY A 221 -7.40 5.16 -5.87
CA GLY A 221 -7.34 5.26 -7.32
C GLY A 221 -7.42 6.70 -7.80
N VAL A 222 -8.41 7.46 -7.31
CA VAL A 222 -8.58 8.89 -7.70
C VAL A 222 -7.42 9.74 -7.20
N ILE A 223 -6.98 9.56 -5.94
CA ILE A 223 -5.90 10.37 -5.36
C ILE A 223 -4.57 10.10 -6.08
N LEU A 224 -4.22 8.82 -6.27
CA LEU A 224 -2.97 8.43 -6.92
C LEU A 224 -2.93 8.77 -8.41
N TYR A 225 -4.09 8.68 -9.11
CA TYR A 225 -4.19 9.09 -10.52
C TYR A 225 -3.86 10.57 -10.74
N GLN A 226 -4.13 11.40 -9.73
CA GLN A 226 -3.75 12.82 -9.74
C GLN A 226 -2.27 13.07 -9.38
N GLY A 227 -1.47 12.01 -9.15
CA GLY A 227 -0.09 12.15 -8.72
C GLY A 227 0.09 12.51 -7.24
N ILE A 228 -0.96 12.33 -6.42
CA ILE A 228 -0.94 12.65 -4.99
C ILE A 228 -0.71 11.36 -4.19
N GLY A 229 0.26 11.39 -3.26
CA GLY A 229 0.53 10.30 -2.32
C GLY A 229 1.87 9.62 -2.54
N ASP A 230 2.63 9.49 -1.47
CA ASP A 230 3.99 8.94 -1.45
C ASP A 230 4.05 7.58 -0.75
N THR A 231 3.11 7.31 0.14
CA THR A 231 2.87 6.01 0.76
C THR A 231 1.39 5.75 0.88
N ILE A 232 0.97 4.49 0.77
CA ILE A 232 -0.43 4.09 0.90
C ILE A 232 -0.63 3.02 1.98
N ARG A 233 -1.84 2.97 2.54
CA ARG A 233 -2.33 1.84 3.31
C ARG A 233 -3.78 1.51 2.94
N VAL A 234 -4.03 0.30 2.52
CA VAL A 234 -5.37 -0.29 2.52
C VAL A 234 -5.67 -0.78 3.95
N SER A 235 -6.87 -0.50 4.47
CA SER A 235 -7.28 -0.91 5.82
C SER A 235 -8.52 -1.79 5.71
N LEU A 236 -8.40 -3.06 6.08
CA LEU A 236 -9.47 -4.05 5.99
C LEU A 236 -9.70 -4.72 7.34
N THR A 237 -10.94 -5.12 7.60
CA THR A 237 -11.25 -6.01 8.71
C THR A 237 -10.91 -7.44 8.27
N GLY A 238 -9.71 -7.92 8.63
CA GLY A 238 -9.25 -9.25 8.22
C GLY A 238 -7.73 -9.43 8.34
N ASN A 239 -7.19 -10.39 7.59
CA ASN A 239 -5.75 -10.66 7.55
C ASN A 239 -5.01 -9.49 6.86
N PRO A 240 -3.99 -8.88 7.50
CA PRO A 240 -3.21 -7.79 6.91
C PRO A 240 -2.51 -8.13 5.58
N VAL A 241 -2.29 -9.40 5.28
CA VAL A 241 -1.76 -9.84 3.97
C VAL A 241 -2.69 -9.41 2.83
N GLU A 242 -4.02 -9.46 3.04
CA GLU A 242 -5.01 -9.04 2.05
C GLU A 242 -4.97 -7.52 1.80
N GLU A 243 -4.60 -6.72 2.82
CA GLU A 243 -4.35 -5.27 2.64
C GLU A 243 -3.22 -5.03 1.63
N ILE A 244 -2.14 -5.81 1.72
CA ILE A 244 -0.97 -5.68 0.84
C ILE A 244 -1.29 -6.16 -0.58
N LYS A 245 -1.98 -7.28 -0.72
CA LYS A 245 -2.44 -7.77 -2.03
C LYS A 245 -3.28 -6.72 -2.74
N SER A 246 -4.25 -6.15 -2.04
CA SER A 246 -5.13 -5.09 -2.56
C SER A 246 -4.34 -3.82 -2.93
N ALA A 247 -3.43 -3.38 -2.08
CA ALA A 247 -2.58 -2.23 -2.35
C ALA A 247 -1.70 -2.43 -3.60
N LYS A 248 -1.12 -3.63 -3.75
CA LYS A 248 -0.35 -4.00 -4.96
C LYS A 248 -1.22 -3.97 -6.22
N MET A 249 -2.44 -4.50 -6.15
CA MET A 249 -3.38 -4.50 -7.28
C MET A 249 -3.77 -3.07 -7.67
N ILE A 250 -4.07 -2.20 -6.70
CA ILE A 250 -4.37 -0.78 -6.97
C ILE A 250 -3.19 -0.08 -7.66
N LEU A 251 -1.97 -0.24 -7.12
CA LEU A 251 -0.78 0.38 -7.71
C LEU A 251 -0.47 -0.15 -9.12
N LYS A 252 -0.67 -1.45 -9.36
CA LYS A 252 -0.50 -2.05 -10.68
C LYS A 252 -1.54 -1.53 -11.69
N ALA A 253 -2.82 -1.49 -11.30
CA ALA A 253 -3.89 -0.98 -12.15
C ALA A 253 -3.66 0.48 -12.59
N LEU A 254 -2.93 1.26 -11.80
CA LEU A 254 -2.53 2.63 -12.11
C LEU A 254 -1.16 2.74 -12.81
N GLY A 255 -0.46 1.64 -13.08
CA GLY A 255 0.89 1.65 -13.64
C GLY A 255 1.99 2.18 -12.70
N LEU A 256 1.68 2.35 -11.41
CA LEU A 256 2.60 2.89 -10.40
C LEU A 256 3.51 1.82 -9.76
N ARG A 257 3.24 0.56 -10.00
CA ARG A 257 4.08 -0.56 -9.54
C ARG A 257 4.21 -1.60 -10.64
N LYS A 258 5.43 -2.00 -10.92
CA LYS A 258 5.76 -3.10 -11.83
C LYS A 258 6.05 -4.38 -11.06
N GLY A 259 6.05 -5.51 -11.77
CA GLY A 259 6.42 -6.81 -11.24
C GLY A 259 5.25 -7.67 -10.79
N GLY A 260 5.46 -8.98 -10.81
CA GLY A 260 4.47 -10.02 -10.61
C GLY A 260 3.57 -10.24 -11.83
N ALA A 261 2.92 -11.39 -11.88
CA ALA A 261 1.99 -11.71 -12.95
C ALA A 261 0.66 -10.96 -12.77
N GLU A 262 0.11 -10.46 -13.87
CA GLU A 262 -1.23 -9.88 -13.97
C GLU A 262 -2.11 -10.81 -14.80
N ILE A 263 -3.32 -11.10 -14.32
CA ILE A 263 -4.31 -11.85 -15.11
C ILE A 263 -5.29 -10.88 -15.74
N VAL A 264 -5.54 -11.12 -17.02
CA VAL A 264 -6.65 -10.51 -17.76
C VAL A 264 -7.56 -11.64 -18.21
N SER A 265 -8.78 -11.69 -17.69
CA SER A 265 -9.79 -12.68 -18.09
C SER A 265 -10.99 -12.02 -18.73
N CYS A 266 -11.58 -12.68 -19.73
CA CYS A 266 -12.83 -12.21 -20.29
C CYS A 266 -13.99 -12.50 -19.34
N PRO A 267 -15.06 -11.67 -19.37
CA PRO A 267 -16.27 -12.02 -18.63
C PRO A 267 -16.91 -13.27 -19.24
N THR A 268 -17.50 -14.11 -18.39
CA THR A 268 -18.27 -15.27 -18.86
C THR A 268 -19.44 -14.80 -19.74
N CYS A 269 -19.56 -15.36 -20.93
CA CYS A 269 -20.64 -15.03 -21.85
C CYS A 269 -21.15 -16.31 -22.53
N GLY A 270 -22.22 -16.23 -23.35
CA GLY A 270 -22.81 -17.37 -24.06
C GLY A 270 -21.87 -18.04 -25.09
N ARG A 271 -20.67 -17.55 -25.30
CA ARG A 271 -19.64 -18.14 -26.16
C ARG A 271 -18.56 -18.90 -25.41
N THR A 272 -18.63 -18.92 -24.07
CA THR A 272 -17.65 -19.63 -23.23
C THR A 272 -17.89 -21.13 -23.37
N ASP A 273 -16.91 -21.87 -23.86
CA ASP A 273 -16.95 -23.30 -24.13
C ASP A 273 -16.27 -24.18 -23.07
N ILE A 274 -15.66 -23.56 -22.05
CA ILE A 274 -14.87 -24.22 -21.00
C ILE A 274 -15.29 -23.76 -19.60
N ASP A 275 -14.85 -24.46 -18.57
CA ASP A 275 -14.91 -23.94 -17.18
C ASP A 275 -13.91 -22.80 -16.99
N LEU A 276 -14.28 -21.60 -17.46
CA LEU A 276 -13.42 -20.42 -17.41
C LEU A 276 -13.12 -19.99 -15.97
N ILE A 277 -14.11 -20.05 -15.08
CA ILE A 277 -13.96 -19.63 -13.67
C ILE A 277 -12.95 -20.55 -12.98
N GLY A 278 -13.15 -21.86 -13.05
CA GLY A 278 -12.23 -22.81 -12.43
C GLY A 278 -10.84 -22.81 -13.07
N LEU A 279 -10.73 -22.47 -14.36
CA LEU A 279 -9.43 -22.31 -15.03
C LEU A 279 -8.71 -21.04 -14.55
N GLU A 280 -9.41 -19.91 -14.42
CA GLU A 280 -8.87 -18.65 -13.92
C GLU A 280 -8.34 -18.80 -12.49
N GLU A 281 -9.08 -19.45 -11.59
CA GLU A 281 -8.65 -19.74 -10.22
C GLU A 281 -7.36 -20.58 -10.17
N LYS A 282 -7.28 -21.60 -11.04
CA LYS A 282 -6.06 -22.44 -11.15
C LYS A 282 -4.86 -21.67 -11.69
N VAL A 283 -5.09 -20.80 -12.68
CA VAL A 283 -4.05 -19.91 -13.23
C VAL A 283 -3.59 -18.90 -12.18
N ASN A 284 -4.50 -18.29 -11.45
CA ASN A 284 -4.17 -17.38 -10.33
C ASN A 284 -3.24 -18.05 -9.32
N LYS A 285 -3.59 -19.26 -8.88
CA LYS A 285 -2.78 -20.03 -7.96
C LYS A 285 -1.42 -20.41 -8.54
N LEU A 286 -1.37 -20.80 -9.82
CA LEU A 286 -0.12 -21.10 -10.51
C LEU A 286 0.80 -19.89 -10.54
N LEU A 287 0.26 -18.71 -10.81
CA LEU A 287 1.06 -17.47 -10.94
C LEU A 287 1.68 -16.99 -9.62
N GLU A 288 1.23 -17.48 -8.46
CA GLU A 288 1.90 -17.24 -7.18
C GLU A 288 3.35 -17.76 -7.17
N GLU A 289 3.66 -18.80 -7.98
CA GLU A 289 5.02 -19.36 -8.14
C GLU A 289 5.93 -18.52 -9.06
N TYR A 290 5.36 -17.49 -9.73
CA TYR A 290 6.05 -16.66 -10.76
C TYR A 290 5.98 -15.17 -10.44
N MET A 291 5.89 -14.82 -9.16
CA MET A 291 5.78 -13.43 -8.71
C MET A 291 7.00 -12.56 -9.08
N GLU A 292 8.13 -13.17 -9.38
CA GLU A 292 9.31 -12.49 -9.87
C GLU A 292 9.22 -12.08 -11.35
N LEU A 293 8.30 -12.66 -12.12
CA LEU A 293 8.08 -12.27 -13.51
C LEU A 293 7.19 -11.02 -13.57
N ASP A 294 7.49 -10.10 -14.47
CA ASP A 294 6.67 -8.95 -14.79
C ASP A 294 5.94 -9.27 -16.11
N ILE A 295 4.82 -9.96 -16.02
CA ILE A 295 4.10 -10.51 -17.18
C ILE A 295 2.59 -10.33 -17.05
N LYS A 296 1.95 -10.21 -18.21
CA LYS A 296 0.49 -10.25 -18.34
C LYS A 296 0.06 -11.59 -18.94
N VAL A 297 -0.85 -12.29 -18.24
CA VAL A 297 -1.40 -13.58 -18.66
C VAL A 297 -2.89 -13.44 -18.95
N ALA A 298 -3.29 -13.78 -20.18
CA ALA A 298 -4.69 -13.76 -20.60
C ALA A 298 -5.35 -15.13 -20.36
N VAL A 299 -6.59 -15.13 -19.83
CA VAL A 299 -7.41 -16.34 -19.68
C VAL A 299 -8.74 -16.08 -20.35
N MET A 300 -8.94 -16.68 -21.53
CA MET A 300 -10.07 -16.41 -22.42
C MET A 300 -10.95 -17.65 -22.62
N GLY A 301 -12.25 -17.49 -22.50
CA GLY A 301 -13.22 -18.58 -22.50
C GLY A 301 -13.60 -19.11 -23.90
N CYS A 302 -13.17 -18.44 -24.99
CA CYS A 302 -13.48 -18.88 -26.35
C CYS A 302 -12.36 -18.54 -27.34
N VAL A 303 -12.31 -19.28 -28.47
CA VAL A 303 -11.33 -19.06 -29.55
C VAL A 303 -11.73 -17.99 -30.55
N VAL A 304 -12.93 -17.41 -30.43
CA VAL A 304 -13.43 -16.43 -31.40
C VAL A 304 -12.79 -15.06 -31.17
N ASN A 305 -12.94 -14.50 -29.96
CA ASN A 305 -12.38 -13.22 -29.59
C ASN A 305 -11.08 -13.38 -28.78
N GLY A 306 -10.91 -14.55 -28.13
CA GLY A 306 -9.80 -14.80 -27.21
C GLY A 306 -8.42 -14.50 -27.78
N PRO A 307 -8.05 -14.90 -28.99
CA PRO A 307 -6.76 -14.57 -29.59
C PRO A 307 -6.55 -13.06 -29.80
N GLY A 308 -7.61 -12.33 -30.13
CA GLY A 308 -7.56 -10.86 -30.28
C GLY A 308 -7.37 -10.14 -28.93
N GLU A 309 -8.13 -10.55 -27.93
CA GLU A 309 -8.07 -9.98 -26.57
C GLU A 309 -6.79 -10.37 -25.82
N ALA A 310 -6.21 -11.55 -26.15
CA ALA A 310 -4.94 -12.00 -25.60
C ALA A 310 -3.70 -11.41 -26.31
N ARG A 311 -3.89 -10.60 -27.36
CA ARG A 311 -2.77 -10.09 -28.20
C ARG A 311 -1.77 -9.24 -27.41
N GLU A 312 -2.26 -8.47 -26.45
CA GLU A 312 -1.44 -7.59 -25.61
C GLU A 312 -0.86 -8.29 -24.37
N ALA A 313 -1.20 -9.57 -24.17
CA ALA A 313 -0.65 -10.37 -23.10
C ALA A 313 0.66 -11.05 -23.53
N ASP A 314 1.57 -11.25 -22.57
CA ASP A 314 2.82 -12.00 -22.81
C ASP A 314 2.56 -13.46 -23.08
N LEU A 315 1.59 -14.05 -22.33
CA LEU A 315 1.08 -15.42 -22.49
C LEU A 315 -0.44 -15.41 -22.39
N GLY A 316 -1.10 -16.40 -22.96
CA GLY A 316 -2.53 -16.56 -22.80
C GLY A 316 -3.01 -17.98 -23.03
N ILE A 317 -4.17 -18.28 -22.42
CA ILE A 317 -4.97 -19.45 -22.69
C ILE A 317 -6.27 -18.96 -23.34
N CYS A 318 -6.65 -19.57 -24.48
CA CYS A 318 -7.97 -19.40 -25.05
C CYS A 318 -8.68 -20.75 -25.08
N GLY A 319 -9.74 -20.88 -24.30
CA GLY A 319 -10.59 -22.09 -24.31
C GLY A 319 -11.35 -22.23 -25.61
N GLY A 320 -11.68 -23.48 -25.99
CA GLY A 320 -12.50 -23.79 -27.16
C GLY A 320 -13.05 -25.19 -27.07
N LYS A 321 -14.11 -25.45 -27.83
CA LYS A 321 -14.80 -26.74 -27.86
C LYS A 321 -13.82 -27.85 -28.27
N ASN A 322 -13.54 -28.78 -27.38
CA ASN A 322 -12.62 -29.92 -27.53
C ASN A 322 -11.10 -29.58 -27.58
N ALA A 323 -10.68 -28.34 -27.75
CA ALA A 323 -9.27 -27.95 -27.71
C ALA A 323 -9.13 -26.45 -27.44
N GLY A 324 -8.15 -26.08 -26.61
CA GLY A 324 -7.78 -24.71 -26.38
C GLY A 324 -6.43 -24.36 -27.01
N LEU A 325 -6.06 -23.10 -26.87
CA LEU A 325 -4.86 -22.53 -27.46
C LEU A 325 -3.97 -21.94 -26.35
N ILE A 326 -2.67 -22.15 -26.46
CA ILE A 326 -1.68 -21.33 -25.75
C ILE A 326 -1.19 -20.27 -26.72
N ILE A 327 -1.26 -19.02 -26.28
CA ILE A 327 -0.88 -17.83 -27.05
C ILE A 327 0.31 -17.18 -26.36
N LYS A 328 1.27 -16.71 -27.17
CA LYS A 328 2.44 -15.98 -26.73
C LYS A 328 2.63 -14.74 -27.60
N LYS A 329 2.51 -13.56 -26.99
CA LYS A 329 2.61 -12.27 -27.71
C LYS A 329 1.73 -12.21 -28.97
N GLY A 330 0.50 -12.69 -28.85
CA GLY A 330 -0.46 -12.70 -29.95
C GLY A 330 -0.38 -13.86 -30.93
N GLU A 331 0.63 -14.72 -30.82
CA GLU A 331 0.83 -15.87 -31.71
C GLU A 331 0.40 -17.18 -31.02
N ILE A 332 -0.26 -18.07 -31.76
CA ILE A 332 -0.64 -19.39 -31.25
C ILE A 332 0.59 -20.29 -31.26
N VAL A 333 1.05 -20.72 -30.08
CA VAL A 333 2.24 -21.57 -29.93
C VAL A 333 1.88 -23.04 -29.71
N LYS A 334 0.73 -23.34 -29.11
CA LYS A 334 0.27 -24.71 -28.87
C LYS A 334 -1.25 -24.80 -29.04
N ARG A 335 -1.72 -25.98 -29.44
CA ARG A 335 -3.12 -26.39 -29.41
C ARG A 335 -3.20 -27.65 -28.54
N LEU A 336 -3.97 -27.60 -27.46
CA LEU A 336 -4.01 -28.64 -26.42
C LEU A 336 -5.46 -28.96 -26.03
N PRO A 337 -5.75 -30.17 -25.56
CA PRO A 337 -7.01 -30.47 -24.87
C PRO A 337 -7.19 -29.55 -23.66
N GLU A 338 -8.43 -29.29 -23.26
CA GLU A 338 -8.74 -28.43 -22.10
C GLU A 338 -7.98 -28.85 -20.82
N SER A 339 -7.90 -30.17 -20.57
CA SER A 339 -7.20 -30.75 -19.41
C SER A 339 -5.71 -30.47 -19.37
N GLU A 340 -5.09 -30.12 -20.48
CA GLU A 340 -3.64 -29.87 -20.59
C GLU A 340 -3.29 -28.39 -20.70
N LEU A 341 -4.28 -27.48 -20.76
CA LEU A 341 -4.03 -26.05 -20.94
C LEU A 341 -3.22 -25.43 -19.80
N LEU A 342 -3.53 -25.80 -18.55
CA LEU A 342 -2.79 -25.30 -17.40
C LEU A 342 -1.32 -25.75 -17.41
N MET A 343 -1.08 -27.00 -17.80
CA MET A 343 0.27 -27.54 -17.91
C MET A 343 1.02 -26.88 -19.06
N GLY A 344 0.38 -26.69 -20.22
CA GLY A 344 0.97 -25.97 -21.33
C GLY A 344 1.33 -24.51 -21.02
N LEU A 345 0.51 -23.82 -20.20
CA LEU A 345 0.84 -22.48 -19.69
C LEU A 345 2.05 -22.52 -18.75
N LYS A 346 2.08 -23.49 -17.83
CA LYS A 346 3.20 -23.67 -16.89
C LYS A 346 4.54 -23.85 -17.61
N GLU A 347 4.58 -24.67 -18.65
CA GLU A 347 5.79 -24.88 -19.46
C GLU A 347 6.31 -23.58 -20.07
N GLU A 348 5.42 -22.73 -20.59
CA GLU A 348 5.82 -21.42 -21.16
C GLU A 348 6.28 -20.44 -20.07
N LEU A 349 5.67 -20.48 -18.88
CA LEU A 349 6.09 -19.70 -17.72
C LEU A 349 7.49 -20.12 -17.25
N ASP A 350 7.77 -21.43 -17.18
CA ASP A 350 9.08 -21.98 -16.80
C ASP A 350 10.18 -21.53 -17.80
N ILE A 351 9.86 -21.50 -19.09
CA ILE A 351 10.76 -20.98 -20.13
C ILE A 351 11.05 -19.48 -19.92
N LEU A 352 10.05 -18.67 -19.59
CA LEU A 352 10.23 -17.24 -19.32
C LEU A 352 11.05 -17.03 -18.04
N LYS A 353 10.81 -17.79 -17.00
CA LYS A 353 11.55 -17.76 -15.74
C LYS A 353 13.04 -18.09 -15.96
N ALA A 354 13.33 -19.16 -16.72
CA ALA A 354 14.69 -19.54 -17.06
C ALA A 354 15.41 -18.45 -17.87
N LYS A 355 14.74 -17.84 -18.85
CA LYS A 355 15.30 -16.73 -19.64
C LYS A 355 15.62 -15.50 -18.78
N LYS A 356 14.75 -15.15 -17.84
CA LYS A 356 15.01 -14.04 -16.93
C LYS A 356 16.22 -14.31 -16.04
N ALA A 357 16.34 -15.52 -15.50
CA ALA A 357 17.49 -15.93 -14.70
C ALA A 357 18.81 -15.83 -15.48
N SER A 358 18.82 -16.19 -16.77
CA SER A 358 20.00 -16.10 -17.64
C SER A 358 20.35 -14.67 -18.11
N CYS A 359 19.44 -13.69 -18.00
CA CYS A 359 19.73 -12.28 -18.33
C CYS A 359 20.25 -11.47 -17.13
N ILE A 360 20.32 -12.07 -15.93
CA ILE A 360 20.77 -11.42 -14.69
C ILE A 360 22.23 -11.83 -14.37
N LEU A 361 22.77 -12.82 -15.07
CA LEU A 361 24.18 -13.23 -15.07
C LEU A 361 24.95 -12.54 -16.17
#